data_881d94b8f0c3008d7c654fee144ba448
#
_entry.id   881d94b8f0c3008d7c654fee144ba448
#
_cell.length_a   1.000
_cell.length_b   1.000
_cell.length_c   1.000
_cell.angle_alpha   90.00
_cell.angle_beta   90.00
_cell.angle_gamma   90.00
#
_symmetry.space_group_name_H-M   'P 1'
#
loop_
_entity.id
_entity.type
_entity.pdbx_description
1 polymer ?
#
loop_
_entity_poly.entity_id
_entity_poly.type
_entity_poly.pdbx_seq_one_letter_code
_entity_poly.pdbx_strand_id
1 'polypeptide(L)'
;MSRPTSAIIDLKALRENFILAQKLAPNAKSMPMVKANAYGHGMVEIANALADSAPAFGVACIEEALALRKANITQPILLLEGPHSADEVGIAEQHGFWLMLENHNQLQAVLSAQLSTAITVWIKLDT
;
A
#
# COMPACT_ATOMS: atom_id res chain seq x y z
N MET A 1 4.86 3.95 -33.79
CA MET A 1 3.48 3.50 -34.12
C MET A 1 2.73 3.28 -32.81
N SER A 2 1.65 3.99 -32.58
CA SER A 2 0.77 3.73 -31.43
C SER A 2 -0.08 2.48 -31.73
N ARG A 3 -0.18 1.57 -30.76
CA ARG A 3 -1.09 0.44 -30.87
C ARG A 3 -2.54 0.96 -30.82
N PRO A 4 -3.49 0.37 -31.58
CA PRO A 4 -4.88 0.80 -31.57
C PRO A 4 -5.65 0.39 -30.29
N THR A 5 -4.98 -0.35 -29.41
CA THR A 5 -5.57 -0.83 -28.13
C THR A 5 -5.38 0.23 -27.05
N SER A 6 -6.46 0.61 -26.38
CA SER A 6 -6.47 1.51 -25.23
C SER A 6 -7.25 0.89 -24.08
N ALA A 7 -6.86 1.20 -22.84
CA ALA A 7 -7.63 0.90 -21.66
C ALA A 7 -8.23 2.21 -21.13
N ILE A 8 -9.55 2.22 -20.91
CA ILE A 8 -10.28 3.35 -20.34
C ILE A 8 -10.61 2.98 -18.90
N ILE A 9 -10.10 3.76 -17.94
CA ILE A 9 -10.33 3.54 -16.52
C ILE A 9 -11.46 4.45 -16.04
N ASP A 10 -12.56 3.86 -15.61
CA ASP A 10 -13.71 4.59 -15.06
C ASP A 10 -13.53 4.80 -13.55
N LEU A 11 -13.04 5.98 -13.18
CA LEU A 11 -12.80 6.32 -11.77
C LEU A 11 -14.10 6.52 -10.97
N LYS A 12 -15.24 6.76 -11.64
CA LYS A 12 -16.53 6.83 -10.97
C LYS A 12 -16.97 5.44 -10.56
N ALA A 13 -16.94 4.48 -11.47
CA ALA A 13 -17.24 3.07 -11.17
C ALA A 13 -16.31 2.50 -10.08
N LEU A 14 -15.03 2.87 -10.09
CA LEU A 14 -14.07 2.52 -9.02
C LEU A 14 -14.56 2.99 -7.65
N ARG A 15 -14.94 4.27 -7.51
CA ARG A 15 -15.42 4.83 -6.24
C ARG A 15 -16.72 4.15 -5.78
N GLU A 16 -17.65 3.91 -6.70
CA GLU A 16 -18.91 3.23 -6.41
C GLU A 16 -18.67 1.80 -5.91
N ASN A 17 -17.75 1.06 -6.53
CA ASN A 17 -17.35 -0.28 -6.10
C ASN A 17 -16.67 -0.26 -4.73
N PHE A 18 -15.82 0.73 -4.45
CA PHE A 18 -15.19 0.88 -3.14
C PHE A 18 -16.21 1.15 -2.03
N ILE A 19 -17.16 2.05 -2.29
CA ILE A 19 -18.28 2.33 -1.37
C ILE A 19 -19.14 1.07 -1.14
N LEU A 20 -19.38 0.29 -2.19
CA LEU A 20 -20.11 -0.97 -2.05
C LEU A 20 -19.36 -1.95 -1.16
N ALA A 21 -18.04 -2.12 -1.36
CA ALA A 21 -17.22 -2.97 -0.50
C ALA A 21 -17.30 -2.56 0.98
N GLN A 22 -17.24 -1.26 1.27
CA GLN A 22 -17.40 -0.74 2.63
C GLN A 22 -18.79 -1.03 3.22
N LYS A 23 -19.86 -0.93 2.43
CA LYS A 23 -21.23 -1.24 2.86
C LYS A 23 -21.44 -2.72 3.17
N LEU A 24 -20.77 -3.61 2.41
CA LEU A 24 -20.85 -5.05 2.62
C LEU A 24 -20.07 -5.53 3.86
N ALA A 25 -19.11 -4.74 4.33
CA ALA A 25 -18.32 -5.02 5.53
C ALA A 25 -18.34 -3.82 6.50
N PRO A 26 -19.50 -3.44 7.06
CA PRO A 26 -19.67 -2.18 7.79
C PRO A 26 -18.86 -2.10 9.09
N ASN A 27 -18.43 -3.25 9.63
CA ASN A 27 -17.61 -3.33 10.86
C ASN A 27 -16.10 -3.44 10.55
N ALA A 28 -15.69 -3.37 9.28
CA ALA A 28 -14.30 -3.42 8.85
C ALA A 28 -13.91 -2.16 8.08
N LYS A 29 -12.61 -1.86 8.07
CA LYS A 29 -12.04 -0.82 7.22
C LYS A 29 -11.51 -1.47 5.94
N SER A 30 -11.93 -0.97 4.79
CA SER A 30 -11.45 -1.44 3.50
C SER A 30 -10.13 -0.76 3.14
N MET A 31 -9.10 -1.54 2.82
CA MET A 31 -7.81 -1.05 2.37
C MET A 31 -7.59 -1.45 0.91
N PRO A 32 -7.61 -0.51 -0.04
CA PRO A 32 -7.38 -0.79 -1.45
C PRO A 32 -5.95 -1.29 -1.69
N MET A 33 -5.81 -2.41 -2.44
CA MET A 33 -4.53 -2.91 -2.92
C MET A 33 -4.23 -2.28 -4.27
N VAL A 34 -3.17 -1.47 -4.34
CA VAL A 34 -2.76 -0.75 -5.56
C VAL A 34 -1.39 -1.18 -6.09
N LYS A 35 -0.87 -2.30 -5.58
CA LYS A 35 0.37 -2.93 -6.04
C LYS A 35 0.35 -3.25 -7.53
N ALA A 36 1.52 -3.49 -8.13
CA ALA A 36 1.70 -3.80 -9.55
C ALA A 36 0.99 -2.77 -10.46
N ASN A 37 1.20 -1.48 -10.17
CA ASN A 37 0.56 -0.37 -10.87
C ASN A 37 -0.99 -0.49 -10.87
N ALA A 38 -1.59 -0.87 -9.73
CA ALA A 38 -3.02 -1.19 -9.60
C ALA A 38 -3.47 -2.22 -10.65
N TYR A 39 -2.65 -3.27 -10.85
CA TYR A 39 -2.85 -4.30 -11.88
C TYR A 39 -3.03 -3.70 -13.30
N GLY A 40 -2.25 -2.67 -13.61
CA GLY A 40 -2.27 -1.99 -14.91
C GLY A 40 -3.29 -0.85 -15.04
N HIS A 41 -4.04 -0.53 -13.98
CA HIS A 41 -5.03 0.55 -13.99
C HIS A 41 -4.44 1.93 -13.66
N GLY A 42 -3.17 2.01 -13.27
CA GLY A 42 -2.53 3.25 -12.85
C GLY A 42 -2.61 3.46 -11.34
N MET A 43 -1.53 3.10 -10.62
CA MET A 43 -1.49 3.13 -9.15
C MET A 43 -1.76 4.52 -8.57
N VAL A 44 -1.15 5.54 -9.15
CA VAL A 44 -1.26 6.92 -8.66
C VAL A 44 -2.66 7.47 -8.90
N GLU A 45 -3.22 7.25 -10.08
CA GLU A 45 -4.56 7.69 -10.46
C GLU A 45 -5.63 7.03 -9.59
N ILE A 46 -5.51 5.72 -9.37
CA ILE A 46 -6.42 4.95 -8.50
C ILE A 46 -6.31 5.43 -7.04
N ALA A 47 -5.08 5.57 -6.51
CA ALA A 47 -4.87 6.03 -5.15
C ALA A 47 -5.43 7.45 -4.93
N ASN A 48 -5.19 8.38 -5.85
CA ASN A 48 -5.76 9.74 -5.79
C ASN A 48 -7.30 9.71 -5.86
N ALA A 49 -7.88 8.85 -6.69
CA ALA A 49 -9.33 8.75 -6.81
C ALA A 49 -10.00 8.24 -5.52
N LEU A 50 -9.29 7.48 -4.68
CA LEU A 50 -9.78 6.90 -3.43
C LEU A 50 -9.27 7.60 -2.18
N ALA A 51 -8.37 8.59 -2.29
CA ALA A 51 -7.67 9.20 -1.16
C ALA A 51 -8.62 9.75 -0.08
N ASP A 52 -9.73 10.36 -0.46
CA ASP A 52 -10.69 10.93 0.50
C ASP A 52 -11.49 9.88 1.28
N SER A 53 -11.53 8.63 0.81
CA SER A 53 -12.36 7.58 1.40
C SER A 53 -11.59 6.35 1.88
N ALA A 54 -10.38 6.14 1.38
CA ALA A 54 -9.53 5.01 1.79
C ALA A 54 -8.76 5.35 3.08
N PRO A 55 -8.86 4.52 4.13
CA PRO A 55 -8.12 4.74 5.38
C PRO A 55 -6.63 4.42 5.27
N ALA A 56 -6.24 3.58 4.33
CA ALA A 56 -4.87 3.17 4.03
C ALA A 56 -4.80 2.53 2.65
N PHE A 57 -3.60 2.33 2.11
CA PHE A 57 -3.34 1.62 0.86
C PHE A 57 -2.38 0.44 1.08
N GLY A 58 -2.50 -0.60 0.26
CA GLY A 58 -1.55 -1.71 0.23
C GLY A 58 -0.78 -1.76 -1.09
N VAL A 59 0.53 -1.93 -0.97
CA VAL A 59 1.46 -2.08 -2.11
C VAL A 59 2.33 -3.32 -1.91
N ALA A 60 3.07 -3.76 -2.93
CA ALA A 60 3.96 -4.90 -2.80
C ALA A 60 5.24 -4.50 -2.05
N CYS A 61 5.94 -3.50 -2.52
CA CYS A 61 7.30 -3.16 -2.14
C CYS A 61 7.48 -1.66 -1.85
N ILE A 62 8.67 -1.31 -1.37
CA ILE A 62 8.99 0.04 -0.91
C ILE A 62 9.02 1.06 -2.05
N GLU A 63 9.40 0.67 -3.26
CA GLU A 63 9.44 1.55 -4.42
C GLU A 63 8.05 2.05 -4.80
N GLU A 64 7.05 1.18 -4.73
CA GLU A 64 5.65 1.53 -4.96
C GLU A 64 5.14 2.49 -3.89
N ALA A 65 5.48 2.24 -2.62
CA ALA A 65 5.12 3.12 -1.51
C ALA A 65 5.74 4.52 -1.66
N LEU A 66 7.02 4.59 -2.03
CA LEU A 66 7.71 5.86 -2.29
C LEU A 66 7.09 6.62 -3.49
N ALA A 67 6.67 5.91 -4.53
CA ALA A 67 5.98 6.51 -5.68
C ALA A 67 4.65 7.15 -5.24
N LEU A 68 3.88 6.51 -4.37
CA LEU A 68 2.66 7.08 -3.80
C LEU A 68 2.95 8.30 -2.92
N ARG A 69 3.98 8.28 -2.08
CA ARG A 69 4.41 9.46 -1.30
C ARG A 69 4.79 10.63 -2.19
N LYS A 70 5.55 10.37 -3.27
CA LYS A 70 5.89 11.39 -4.28
C LYS A 70 4.66 11.99 -4.96
N ALA A 71 3.59 11.22 -5.07
CA ALA A 71 2.30 11.67 -5.59
C ALA A 71 1.40 12.33 -4.51
N ASN A 72 1.95 12.66 -3.34
CA ASN A 72 1.27 13.29 -2.21
C ASN A 72 0.16 12.45 -1.56
N ILE A 73 0.19 11.13 -1.70
CA ILE A 73 -0.67 10.24 -0.92
C ILE A 73 -0.16 10.22 0.52
N THR A 74 -0.95 10.73 1.45
CA THR A 74 -0.58 10.90 2.88
C THR A 74 -1.08 9.78 3.78
N GLN A 75 -2.06 8.99 3.34
CA GLN A 75 -2.61 7.86 4.09
C GLN A 75 -1.51 6.86 4.43
N PRO A 76 -1.68 6.06 5.49
CA PRO A 76 -0.83 4.91 5.77
C PRO A 76 -0.72 3.98 4.55
N ILE A 77 0.48 3.45 4.32
CA ILE A 77 0.75 2.51 3.23
C ILE A 77 1.36 1.25 3.82
N LEU A 78 0.75 0.10 3.56
CA LEU A 78 1.23 -1.21 3.98
C LEU A 78 2.08 -1.84 2.87
N LEU A 79 3.32 -2.22 3.21
CA LEU A 79 4.17 -3.03 2.35
C LEU A 79 3.86 -4.52 2.60
N LEU A 80 3.21 -5.16 1.62
CA LEU A 80 2.71 -6.55 1.73
C LEU A 80 3.82 -7.60 1.72
N GLU A 81 4.96 -7.31 1.10
CA GLU A 81 6.12 -8.20 1.06
C GLU A 81 7.04 -7.99 2.27
N GLY A 82 6.75 -6.96 3.10
CA GLY A 82 7.59 -6.60 4.24
C GLY A 82 8.93 -5.98 3.82
N PRO A 83 9.87 -5.82 4.77
CA PRO A 83 11.19 -5.30 4.47
C PRO A 83 12.12 -6.41 3.97
N HIS A 84 12.99 -6.08 3.01
CA HIS A 84 14.07 -6.96 2.55
C HIS A 84 15.39 -6.68 3.29
N SER A 85 15.52 -5.52 3.95
CA SER A 85 16.73 -5.12 4.68
C SER A 85 16.40 -4.19 5.84
N ALA A 86 17.37 -4.01 6.77
CA ALA A 86 17.26 -3.03 7.85
C ALA A 86 17.18 -1.58 7.32
N ASP A 87 17.80 -1.29 6.18
CA ASP A 87 17.75 0.04 5.57
C ASP A 87 16.32 0.40 5.13
N GLU A 88 15.58 -0.57 4.59
CA GLU A 88 14.17 -0.37 4.23
C GLU A 88 13.29 -0.12 5.45
N VAL A 89 13.61 -0.69 6.61
CA VAL A 89 12.91 -0.40 7.87
C VAL A 89 13.09 1.06 8.26
N GLY A 90 14.30 1.62 8.11
CA GLY A 90 14.57 3.04 8.32
C GLY A 90 13.79 3.95 7.38
N ILE A 91 13.71 3.57 6.10
CA ILE A 91 12.89 4.30 5.11
C ILE A 91 11.40 4.21 5.49
N ALA A 92 10.93 3.05 5.93
CA ALA A 92 9.55 2.88 6.37
C ALA A 92 9.21 3.76 7.58
N GLU A 93 10.12 3.88 8.56
CA GLU A 93 9.98 4.82 9.68
C GLU A 93 9.84 6.26 9.16
N GLN A 94 10.78 6.69 8.32
CA GLN A 94 10.83 8.06 7.79
C GLN A 94 9.55 8.47 7.05
N HIS A 95 8.94 7.54 6.34
CA HIS A 95 7.75 7.79 5.51
C HIS A 95 6.43 7.33 6.15
N GLY A 96 6.46 6.77 7.36
CA GLY A 96 5.28 6.27 8.06
C GLY A 96 4.62 5.09 7.34
N PHE A 97 5.43 4.19 6.75
CA PHE A 97 4.92 2.96 6.15
C PHE A 97 4.66 1.89 7.20
N TRP A 98 3.68 1.04 6.95
CA TRP A 98 3.42 -0.16 7.71
C TRP A 98 4.10 -1.35 7.04
N LEU A 99 4.64 -2.25 7.84
CA LEU A 99 5.38 -3.41 7.35
C LEU A 99 4.64 -4.71 7.67
N MET A 100 4.46 -5.57 6.65
CA MET A 100 4.06 -6.96 6.87
C MET A 100 5.28 -7.77 7.30
N LEU A 101 5.12 -8.63 8.30
CA LEU A 101 6.15 -9.57 8.74
C LEU A 101 5.60 -10.98 8.60
N GLU A 102 6.25 -11.81 7.79
CA GLU A 102 5.86 -13.20 7.53
C GLU A 102 6.95 -14.23 7.83
N ASN A 103 8.16 -13.76 8.17
CA ASN A 103 9.28 -14.64 8.45
C ASN A 103 10.26 -14.05 9.46
N HIS A 104 11.16 -14.91 9.96
CA HIS A 104 12.12 -14.55 10.98
C HIS A 104 13.16 -13.51 10.52
N ASN A 105 13.54 -13.53 9.23
CA ASN A 105 14.52 -12.57 8.72
C ASN A 105 13.97 -11.14 8.73
N GLN A 106 12.71 -10.96 8.36
CA GLN A 106 12.03 -9.67 8.43
C GLN A 106 11.89 -9.18 9.87
N LEU A 107 11.57 -10.08 10.80
CA LEU A 107 11.56 -9.75 12.23
C LEU A 107 12.94 -9.29 12.70
N GLN A 108 14.02 -9.98 12.31
CA GLN A 108 15.38 -9.57 12.66
C GLN A 108 15.77 -8.23 12.03
N ALA A 109 15.35 -7.95 10.79
CA ALA A 109 15.57 -6.66 10.16
C ALA A 109 14.94 -5.51 10.97
N VAL A 110 13.71 -5.70 11.45
CA VAL A 110 13.01 -4.72 12.30
C VAL A 110 13.69 -4.57 13.66
N LEU A 111 14.06 -5.69 14.32
CA LEU A 111 14.68 -5.66 15.64
C LEU A 111 16.10 -5.07 15.63
N SER A 112 16.83 -5.21 14.53
CA SER A 112 18.17 -4.65 14.36
C SER A 112 18.20 -3.20 13.90
N ALA A 113 17.09 -2.69 13.37
CA ALA A 113 16.98 -1.30 12.92
C ALA A 113 17.05 -0.33 14.12
N GLN A 114 17.86 0.71 13.99
CA GLN A 114 17.94 1.78 14.99
C GLN A 114 16.85 2.82 14.68
N LEU A 115 15.66 2.59 15.23
CA LEU A 115 14.50 3.44 15.02
C LEU A 115 14.43 4.55 16.07
N SER A 116 14.05 5.74 15.65
CA SER A 116 13.76 6.89 16.50
C SER A 116 12.33 6.87 17.02
N THR A 117 11.42 6.27 16.26
CA THR A 117 10.00 6.17 16.58
C THR A 117 9.48 4.76 16.35
N ALA A 118 8.35 4.42 16.98
CA ALA A 118 7.72 3.12 16.76
C ALA A 118 7.12 3.04 15.35
N ILE A 119 7.27 1.89 14.71
CA ILE A 119 6.64 1.56 13.44
C ILE A 119 5.47 0.62 13.64
N THR A 120 4.51 0.64 12.72
CA THR A 120 3.39 -0.31 12.72
C THR A 120 3.77 -1.54 11.92
N VAL A 121 3.60 -2.72 12.53
CA VAL A 121 3.81 -4.01 11.86
C VAL A 121 2.53 -4.83 11.83
N TRP A 122 2.37 -5.62 10.78
CA TRP A 122 1.30 -6.59 10.60
C TRP A 122 1.91 -7.98 10.54
N ILE A 123 1.45 -8.89 11.39
CA ILE A 123 1.93 -10.28 11.38
C ILE A 123 1.09 -11.08 10.38
N LYS A 124 1.74 -11.66 9.38
CA LYS A 124 1.10 -12.53 8.41
C LYS A 124 1.25 -13.99 8.84
N LEU A 125 0.12 -14.66 9.00
CA LEU A 125 0.05 -16.11 9.20
C LEU A 125 -0.45 -16.73 7.91
N ASP A 126 0.43 -17.47 7.24
CA ASP A 126 0.14 -18.16 5.97
C ASP A 126 0.04 -19.67 6.26
N THR A 127 -1.16 -20.15 6.46
CA THR A 127 -1.45 -21.53 6.87
C THR A 127 -1.84 -22.43 5.70
#